data_4ba6dc101754c3c997733806c36a0627
#
_entry.id   4ba6dc101754c3c997733806c36a0627
#
_cell.length_a   1.000
_cell.length_b   1.000
_cell.length_c   1.000
_cell.angle_alpha   90.00
_cell.angle_beta   90.00
_cell.angle_gamma   90.00
#
_symmetry.space_group_name_H-M   'P 1'
#
loop_
_entity.id
_entity.type
_entity.pdbx_description
1 polymer ?
#
loop_
_entity_poly.entity_id
_entity_poly.type
_entity_poly.pdbx_seq_one_letter_code
_entity_poly.pdbx_strand_id
1 'polypeptide(L)'
;TIIQEYESGRLPLYHFDVYRIGDIEEMEEIGYDDYFFGQGICLIEWADLIEEILPENLIKIRIEKDLEKGFDYRKITVIGLEEN
;
A
#
# COMPACT_ATOMS: atom_id res chain seq x y z
N THR A 1 1.46 -4.73 12.40
CA THR A 1 0.70 -4.49 11.15
C THR A 1 -0.77 -4.35 11.46
N ILE A 2 -1.37 -3.32 10.92
CA ILE A 2 -2.79 -3.03 11.10
C ILE A 2 -3.49 -3.20 9.77
N ILE A 3 -4.61 -3.95 9.78
CA ILE A 3 -5.47 -4.11 8.61
C ILE A 3 -6.85 -3.56 8.96
N GLN A 4 -7.36 -2.68 8.12
CA GLN A 4 -8.73 -2.19 8.22
C GLN A 4 -9.49 -2.61 6.98
N GLU A 5 -10.69 -3.15 7.20
CA GLU A 5 -11.53 -3.66 6.11
C GLU A 5 -12.78 -2.79 5.96
N TYR A 6 -13.04 -2.38 4.73
CA TYR A 6 -14.21 -1.56 4.39
C TYR A 6 -14.99 -2.28 3.29
N GLU A 7 -16.17 -2.79 3.62
CA GLU A 7 -16.92 -3.64 2.71
C GLU A 7 -18.22 -3.02 2.20
N SER A 8 -18.49 -1.78 2.55
CA SER A 8 -19.75 -1.12 2.19
C SER A 8 -19.84 -0.63 0.73
N GLY A 9 -18.74 -0.61 0.01
CA GLY A 9 -18.71 -0.19 -1.38
C GLY A 9 -18.89 -1.31 -2.37
N ARG A 10 -18.74 -1.02 -3.65
CA ARG A 10 -18.85 -2.02 -4.73
C ARG A 10 -17.80 -3.13 -4.60
N LEU A 11 -16.59 -2.77 -4.20
CA LEU A 11 -15.51 -3.70 -3.94
C LEU A 11 -15.03 -3.52 -2.50
N PRO A 12 -14.58 -4.59 -1.86
CA PRO A 12 -13.93 -4.44 -0.56
C PRO A 12 -12.66 -3.61 -0.68
N LEU A 13 -12.40 -2.77 0.31
CA LEU A 13 -11.14 -2.02 0.42
C LEU A 13 -10.43 -2.50 1.68
N TYR A 14 -9.18 -2.89 1.51
CA TYR A 14 -8.33 -3.34 2.62
C TYR A 14 -7.17 -2.37 2.77
N HIS A 15 -7.10 -1.71 3.91
CA HIS A 15 -6.05 -0.74 4.22
C HIS A 15 -5.03 -1.40 5.16
N PHE A 16 -3.80 -1.53 4.68
CA PHE A 16 -2.68 -2.10 5.43
C PHE A 16 -1.73 -1.00 5.84
N ASP A 17 -1.38 -0.95 7.12
CA ASP A 17 -0.27 -0.13 7.59
C ASP A 17 0.81 -1.09 8.09
N VAL A 18 1.92 -1.17 7.36
CA VAL A 18 3.00 -2.11 7.66
C VAL A 18 4.23 -1.41 8.25
N TYR A 19 4.07 -0.19 8.73
CA TYR A 19 5.19 0.62 9.22
C TYR A 19 6.03 -0.10 10.31
N ARG A 20 5.38 -0.86 11.17
CA ARG A 20 6.04 -1.52 12.30
C ARG A 20 6.30 -3.00 12.07
N ILE A 21 6.25 -3.45 10.85
CA ILE A 21 6.51 -4.86 10.58
C ILE A 21 7.96 -5.20 10.87
N GLY A 22 8.18 -6.31 11.57
CA GLY A 22 9.52 -6.77 11.91
C GLY A 22 10.16 -7.60 10.80
N ASP A 23 9.36 -8.43 10.14
CA ASP A 23 9.82 -9.27 9.04
C ASP A 23 8.63 -9.72 8.16
N ILE A 24 8.96 -10.31 7.02
CA ILE A 24 7.96 -10.78 6.05
C ILE A 24 7.09 -11.91 6.61
N GLU A 25 7.62 -12.71 7.54
CA GLU A 25 6.85 -13.80 8.14
C GLU A 25 5.59 -13.30 8.84
N GLU A 26 5.61 -12.10 9.40
CA GLU A 26 4.42 -11.50 10.00
C GLU A 26 3.30 -11.32 8.96
N MET A 27 3.67 -10.99 7.72
CA MET A 27 2.68 -10.86 6.64
C MET A 27 2.10 -12.22 6.27
N GLU A 28 2.92 -13.27 6.28
CA GLU A 28 2.45 -14.62 6.00
C GLU A 28 1.46 -15.12 7.06
N GLU A 29 1.71 -14.79 8.33
CA GLU A 29 0.81 -15.14 9.42
C GLU A 29 -0.56 -14.48 9.28
N ILE A 30 -0.61 -13.29 8.72
CA ILE A 30 -1.86 -12.56 8.48
C ILE A 30 -2.62 -13.16 7.29
N GLY A 31 -1.93 -13.88 6.39
CA GLY A 31 -2.55 -14.39 5.17
C GLY A 31 -2.67 -13.32 4.09
N TYR A 32 -1.61 -12.53 3.90
CA TYR A 32 -1.64 -11.38 2.99
C TYR A 32 -2.04 -11.72 1.57
N ASP A 33 -1.71 -12.91 1.11
CA ASP A 33 -1.98 -13.34 -0.27
C ASP A 33 -3.48 -13.42 -0.57
N ASP A 34 -4.30 -13.76 0.41
CA ASP A 34 -5.75 -13.76 0.24
C ASP A 34 -6.29 -12.34 -0.02
N TYR A 35 -5.64 -11.34 0.53
CA TYR A 35 -6.01 -9.95 0.31
C TYR A 35 -5.41 -9.40 -0.99
N PHE A 36 -4.13 -9.59 -1.20
CA PHE A 36 -3.40 -9.00 -2.33
C PHE A 36 -3.87 -9.56 -3.68
N PHE A 37 -4.23 -10.82 -3.72
CA PHE A 37 -4.66 -11.48 -4.94
C PHE A 37 -6.16 -11.78 -4.96
N GLY A 38 -6.90 -11.19 -4.04
CA GLY A 38 -8.36 -11.35 -3.97
C GLY A 38 -9.10 -10.36 -4.85
N GLN A 39 -10.38 -10.20 -4.57
CA GLN A 39 -11.29 -9.41 -5.41
C GLN A 39 -11.31 -7.92 -5.05
N GLY A 40 -10.75 -7.54 -3.92
CA GLY A 40 -10.82 -6.18 -3.41
C GLY A 40 -9.67 -5.31 -3.86
N ILE A 41 -9.65 -4.11 -3.33
CA ILE A 41 -8.56 -3.13 -3.51
C ILE A 41 -7.75 -3.10 -2.24
N CYS A 42 -6.43 -3.22 -2.36
CA CYS A 42 -5.52 -3.08 -1.22
C CYS A 42 -4.78 -1.75 -1.31
N LEU A 43 -4.88 -0.97 -0.24
CA LEU A 43 -4.11 0.27 -0.07
C LEU A 43 -3.07 -0.01 1.01
N ILE A 44 -1.79 0.04 0.64
CA ILE A 44 -0.70 -0.35 1.52
C ILE A 44 0.18 0.85 1.81
N GLU A 45 0.23 1.27 3.08
CA GLU A 45 1.15 2.31 3.53
C GLU A 45 2.48 1.69 3.94
N TRP A 46 3.57 2.37 3.63
CA TRP A 46 4.93 1.94 3.91
C TRP A 46 5.29 0.66 3.16
N ALA A 47 4.76 0.51 1.95
CA ALA A 47 4.89 -0.71 1.15
C ALA A 47 6.33 -1.09 0.85
N ASP A 48 7.27 -0.14 0.83
CA ASP A 48 8.67 -0.43 0.60
C ASP A 48 9.25 -1.42 1.62
N LEU A 49 8.67 -1.49 2.81
CA LEU A 49 9.11 -2.41 3.85
C LEU A 49 8.79 -3.87 3.53
N ILE A 50 7.85 -4.10 2.62
CA ILE A 50 7.44 -5.44 2.21
C ILE A 50 7.55 -5.64 0.71
N GLU A 51 8.50 -4.97 0.07
CA GLU A 51 8.64 -4.96 -1.39
C GLU A 51 8.74 -6.36 -1.98
N GLU A 52 9.38 -7.30 -1.28
CA GLU A 52 9.57 -8.66 -1.73
C GLU A 52 8.28 -9.41 -2.05
N ILE A 53 7.19 -9.06 -1.38
CA ILE A 53 5.91 -9.77 -1.51
C ILE A 53 4.86 -8.99 -2.29
N LEU A 54 5.19 -7.81 -2.78
CA LEU A 54 4.24 -6.99 -3.53
C LEU A 54 3.97 -7.61 -4.90
N PRO A 55 2.71 -7.56 -5.38
CA PRO A 55 2.40 -7.99 -6.75
C PRO A 55 3.13 -7.12 -7.77
N GLU A 56 3.41 -7.67 -8.94
CA GLU A 56 4.01 -6.92 -10.05
C GLU A 56 3.05 -5.86 -10.60
N ASN A 57 1.78 -6.18 -10.60
CA ASN A 57 0.75 -5.30 -11.12
C ASN A 57 0.21 -4.41 -10.01
N LEU A 58 0.88 -3.30 -9.77
CA LEU A 58 0.50 -2.35 -8.73
C LEU A 58 0.65 -0.91 -9.20
N ILE A 59 -0.03 -0.02 -8.51
CA ILE A 59 0.15 1.42 -8.66
C ILE A 59 0.95 1.90 -7.45
N LYS A 60 2.10 2.50 -7.71
CA LYS A 60 2.96 3.02 -6.64
C LYS A 60 2.77 4.52 -6.53
N ILE A 61 2.50 4.98 -5.32
CA ILE A 61 2.35 6.40 -5.02
C ILE A 61 3.43 6.78 -4.02
N ARG A 62 4.26 7.73 -4.42
CA ARG A 62 5.31 8.25 -3.55
C ARG A 62 4.96 9.68 -3.15
N ILE A 63 4.98 9.94 -1.85
CA ILE A 63 4.71 11.26 -1.30
C ILE A 63 5.97 11.73 -0.58
N GLU A 64 6.52 12.84 -1.03
CA GLU A 64 7.78 13.38 -0.52
C GLU A 64 7.59 14.79 0.01
N LYS A 65 8.36 15.12 1.05
CA LYS A 65 8.44 16.45 1.59
C LYS A 65 9.65 17.16 1.00
N ASP A 66 9.56 18.47 0.87
CA ASP A 66 10.72 19.31 0.55
C ASP A 66 10.62 20.59 1.38
N LEU A 67 11.34 20.62 2.48
CA LEU A 67 11.27 21.72 3.44
C LEU A 67 11.79 23.05 2.86
N GLU A 68 12.63 23.00 1.82
CA GLU A 68 13.06 24.20 1.13
C GLU A 68 11.92 24.89 0.39
N LYS A 69 10.88 24.14 0.03
CA LYS A 69 9.70 24.66 -0.66
C LYS A 69 8.54 25.00 0.27
N GLY A 70 8.71 24.72 1.56
CA GLY A 70 7.71 25.03 2.59
C GLY A 70 7.19 23.81 3.32
N PHE A 71 6.65 24.03 4.52
CA PHE A 71 6.14 22.94 5.36
C PHE A 71 4.92 22.23 4.77
N ASP A 72 4.14 22.95 3.97
CA ASP A 72 2.92 22.41 3.37
C ASP A 72 3.16 21.79 2.00
N TYR A 73 4.38 21.86 1.50
CA TYR A 73 4.73 21.30 0.20
C TYR A 73 4.76 19.76 0.27
N ARG A 74 4.19 19.15 -0.75
CA ARG A 74 4.30 17.70 -0.95
C ARG A 74 4.46 17.43 -2.45
N LYS A 75 5.39 16.55 -2.78
CA LYS A 75 5.54 16.07 -4.14
C LYS A 75 4.93 14.67 -4.21
N ILE A 76 4.01 14.49 -5.12
CA ILE A 76 3.32 13.21 -5.32
C ILE A 76 3.72 12.66 -6.69
N THR A 77 4.26 11.46 -6.69
CA THR A 77 4.64 10.76 -7.92
C THR A 77 3.82 9.49 -8.01
N VAL A 78 3.19 9.26 -9.15
CA VAL A 78 2.36 8.08 -9.38
C VAL A 78 3.00 7.26 -10.50
N ILE A 79 3.27 5.99 -10.24
CA ILE A 79 3.94 5.08 -11.16
C ILE A 79 3.04 3.84 -11.33
N GLY A 80 2.91 3.36 -12.54
CA GLY A 80 2.15 2.16 -12.82
C GLY A 80 0.75 2.40 -13.37
N LEU A 81 0.35 3.66 -13.56
CA LEU A 81 -0.88 3.96 -14.28
C LEU A 81 -0.59 3.85 -15.78
N GLU A 82 -1.34 2.97 -16.44
CA GLU A 82 -1.27 2.84 -17.89
C GLU A 82 -2.44 3.58 -18.51
N GLU A 83 -2.12 4.44 -19.46
CA GLU A 83 -3.12 5.10 -20.26
C GLU A 83 -3.38 4.26 -21.53
N ASN A 84 -4.60 3.87 -21.68
CA ASN A 84 -5.04 3.14 -22.88
C ASN A 84 -5.94 4.04 -23.72
#